data_c0104f43e6227d0cee290a8810d1df03
#
_entry.id   c0104f43e6227d0cee290a8810d1df03
#
_cell.length_a   1.000
_cell.length_b   1.000
_cell.length_c   1.000
_cell.angle_alpha   90.00
_cell.angle_beta   90.00
_cell.angle_gamma   90.00
#
_symmetry.space_group_name_H-M   'P 1'
#
loop_
_entity.id
_entity.type
_entity.pdbx_description
1 polymer ?
#
loop_
_entity_poly.entity_id
_entity_poly.type
_entity_poly.pdbx_seq_one_letter_code
_entity_poly.pdbx_strand_id
1 'polypeptide(L)'
;MANPEFKYSPMFQLGKDDTEYYLLTKDHVSVGEFEGHPILKVEKEGLTAMANAAFHDVSFMLRRSHNEQVAKILNDPEASENDKYVALTFLRNADVATKGVLPLCQDTGTAIIHGEKGQQVWTGFSDEEALSLGVYKTYTENNLRYSQNAPLSMYEEVNTKCNLPAQIDIEATEGMEYHFLCVTKGGGSANKTYLYQETKAILNPDTLVPFLVAKMKTLGTAACPPYHIAFVIGGTSAEKNLLTVKLASTHYYDTLPTTGDETGRAFRDIELEKKVLEEAHNIGLGAQFGGKYYAHDIRIVRLPRHGASCPIGLGVSCSADRNVKCKINKDGIWIEKLDSNPGELIPEELRKAGEGDVVKIDLDRPMSEVLKELTKYPVSTRLSLNGTIIVARDIAHAKLKERLDNGEGLPEYIKNHPVYYAGPAKTPEGMPCGSLGPTTAGRMDPYVDLFQSHGGSMVMLAKGNRSQQVTDACKKHGGFYLGSIGGAAAILAQNNIKSIECVEFPELGMEAVWKIRVEDFPAFILVDDKGNDFFQQIKPRCAGCK
;
A
#
# COMPACT_ATOMS: atom_id res chain seq x y z
N MET A 1 26.69 -40.43 22.13
CA MET A 1 27.13 -39.20 21.42
C MET A 1 27.35 -38.13 22.47
N ALA A 2 28.47 -37.42 22.43
CA ALA A 2 28.69 -36.28 23.33
C ALA A 2 27.66 -35.18 23.00
N ASN A 3 27.15 -34.50 24.02
CA ASN A 3 26.29 -33.32 23.79
C ASN A 3 27.10 -32.25 23.06
N PRO A 4 26.50 -31.57 22.06
CA PRO A 4 27.16 -30.42 21.44
C PRO A 4 27.44 -29.34 22.46
N GLU A 5 28.58 -28.68 22.32
CA GLU A 5 28.89 -27.49 23.14
C GLU A 5 27.89 -26.38 22.86
N PHE A 6 27.43 -25.70 23.91
CA PHE A 6 26.54 -24.55 23.74
C PHE A 6 27.30 -23.41 23.08
N LYS A 7 26.76 -22.94 21.92
CA LYS A 7 27.25 -21.77 21.21
C LYS A 7 26.05 -20.93 20.76
N TYR A 8 25.89 -19.76 21.33
CA TYR A 8 24.84 -18.84 20.92
C TYR A 8 25.17 -18.20 19.56
N SER A 9 24.16 -18.10 18.71
CA SER A 9 24.21 -17.36 17.46
C SER A 9 22.86 -16.70 17.21
N PRO A 10 22.80 -15.36 17.03
CA PRO A 10 21.54 -14.69 16.75
C PRO A 10 21.00 -15.13 15.37
N MET A 11 19.67 -15.30 15.29
CA MET A 11 19.03 -15.70 14.03
C MET A 11 19.21 -14.63 12.93
N PHE A 12 19.07 -13.37 13.26
CA PHE A 12 19.23 -12.25 12.34
C PHE A 12 20.57 -11.56 12.56
N GLN A 13 21.53 -11.84 11.66
CA GLN A 13 22.86 -11.25 11.68
C GLN A 13 22.90 -10.16 10.62
N LEU A 14 22.47 -8.95 10.99
CA LEU A 14 22.44 -7.82 10.08
C LEU A 14 23.86 -7.26 9.86
N GLY A 15 24.16 -6.89 8.62
CA GLY A 15 25.37 -6.16 8.26
C GLY A 15 25.29 -4.69 8.65
N LYS A 16 26.27 -3.92 8.16
CA LYS A 16 26.34 -2.48 8.44
C LYS A 16 25.10 -1.76 7.89
N ASP A 17 24.52 -0.89 8.68
CA ASP A 17 23.49 0.04 8.26
C ASP A 17 24.11 1.29 7.62
N ASP A 18 23.91 1.46 6.33
CA ASP A 18 24.40 2.63 5.55
C ASP A 18 23.31 3.70 5.36
N THR A 19 22.22 3.63 6.14
CA THR A 19 21.11 4.59 6.10
C THR A 19 21.60 5.99 6.47
N GLU A 20 21.27 6.99 5.66
CA GLU A 20 21.47 8.39 6.01
C GLU A 20 20.37 8.85 6.97
N TYR A 21 20.79 9.51 8.06
CA TYR A 21 19.90 10.05 9.07
C TYR A 21 20.06 11.57 9.17
N TYR A 22 18.98 12.25 9.50
CA TYR A 22 19.05 13.62 10.01
C TYR A 22 18.81 13.65 11.51
N LEU A 23 19.42 14.62 12.19
CA LEU A 23 19.23 14.84 13.60
C LEU A 23 17.88 15.57 13.83
N LEU A 24 16.94 14.91 14.50
CA LEU A 24 15.69 15.55 14.92
C LEU A 24 15.93 16.50 16.09
N THR A 25 16.57 16.01 17.15
CA THR A 25 16.92 16.81 18.33
C THR A 25 18.02 16.15 19.14
N LYS A 26 18.79 16.95 19.88
CA LYS A 26 19.70 16.49 20.94
C LYS A 26 19.06 16.51 22.34
N ASP A 27 17.91 17.17 22.45
CA ASP A 27 17.16 17.21 23.69
C ASP A 27 16.53 15.84 23.97
N HIS A 28 16.10 15.63 25.21
CA HIS A 28 15.42 14.44 25.69
C HIS A 28 16.26 13.16 25.73
N VAL A 29 17.59 13.28 25.60
CA VAL A 29 18.53 12.18 25.80
C VAL A 29 19.64 12.62 26.76
N SER A 30 20.04 11.73 27.64
CA SER A 30 21.19 11.95 28.53
C SER A 30 21.83 10.61 28.89
N VAL A 31 23.08 10.65 29.31
CA VAL A 31 23.78 9.44 29.77
C VAL A 31 23.99 9.54 31.27
N GLY A 32 23.50 8.54 31.97
CA GLY A 32 23.76 8.30 33.39
C GLY A 32 24.62 7.05 33.57
N GLU A 33 24.76 6.61 34.81
CA GLU A 33 25.51 5.42 35.19
C GLU A 33 24.72 4.60 36.20
N PHE A 34 24.73 3.30 36.02
CA PHE A 34 24.22 2.35 36.99
C PHE A 34 25.23 1.21 37.18
N GLU A 35 25.71 1.02 38.42
CA GLU A 35 26.71 0.01 38.77
C GLU A 35 27.98 0.03 37.90
N GLY A 36 28.46 1.22 37.49
CA GLY A 36 29.63 1.39 36.63
C GLY A 36 29.36 1.18 35.12
N HIS A 37 28.13 0.94 34.75
CA HIS A 37 27.72 0.81 33.34
C HIS A 37 27.01 2.08 32.85
N PRO A 38 27.35 2.60 31.68
CA PRO A 38 26.62 3.73 31.10
C PRO A 38 25.18 3.35 30.74
N ILE A 39 24.24 4.21 31.04
CA ILE A 39 22.82 4.03 30.76
C ILE A 39 22.33 5.23 29.94
N LEU A 40 21.77 4.99 28.79
CA LEU A 40 21.06 6.01 28.01
C LEU A 40 19.68 6.25 28.61
N LYS A 41 19.45 7.45 29.12
CA LYS A 41 18.12 7.90 29.51
C LYS A 41 17.45 8.60 28.36
N VAL A 42 16.21 8.20 28.05
CA VAL A 42 15.34 8.85 27.03
C VAL A 42 14.10 9.35 27.74
N GLU A 43 13.72 10.60 27.51
CA GLU A 43 12.52 11.22 28.08
C GLU A 43 11.28 10.91 27.22
N LYS A 44 10.09 10.97 27.85
CA LYS A 44 8.80 10.67 27.20
C LYS A 44 8.57 11.54 25.96
N GLU A 45 8.89 12.82 26.07
CA GLU A 45 8.79 13.81 25.01
C GLU A 45 9.65 13.45 23.80
N GLY A 46 10.81 12.85 24.03
CA GLY A 46 11.71 12.38 22.97
C GLY A 46 11.11 11.26 22.13
N LEU A 47 10.55 10.22 22.77
CA LEU A 47 9.86 9.15 22.04
C LEU A 47 8.63 9.67 21.29
N THR A 48 7.86 10.56 21.91
CA THR A 48 6.68 11.19 21.30
C THR A 48 7.08 12.02 20.08
N ALA A 49 8.12 12.85 20.19
CA ALA A 49 8.62 13.68 19.08
C ALA A 49 9.14 12.82 17.92
N MET A 50 9.89 11.75 18.24
CA MET A 50 10.39 10.81 17.23
C MET A 50 9.24 10.16 16.45
N ALA A 51 8.25 9.59 17.12
CA ALA A 51 7.12 8.94 16.47
C ALA A 51 6.30 9.95 15.63
N ASN A 52 6.06 11.15 16.16
CA ASN A 52 5.34 12.20 15.41
C ASN A 52 6.09 12.57 14.12
N ALA A 53 7.39 12.83 14.18
CA ALA A 53 8.19 13.17 13.01
C ALA A 53 8.28 12.00 12.00
N ALA A 54 8.50 10.78 12.48
CA ALA A 54 8.59 9.59 11.63
C ALA A 54 7.29 9.35 10.85
N PHE A 55 6.13 9.39 11.51
CA PHE A 55 4.85 9.18 10.84
C PHE A 55 4.42 10.37 9.98
N HIS A 56 4.85 11.59 10.31
CA HIS A 56 4.73 12.72 9.40
C HIS A 56 5.53 12.45 8.11
N ASP A 57 6.81 12.15 8.22
CA ASP A 57 7.68 11.97 7.07
C ASP A 57 7.18 10.88 6.12
N VAL A 58 6.83 9.70 6.63
CA VAL A 58 6.30 8.60 5.78
C VAL A 58 4.94 8.88 5.18
N SER A 59 4.17 9.82 5.71
CA SER A 59 2.89 10.22 5.12
C SER A 59 3.06 11.06 3.87
N PHE A 60 4.20 11.75 3.72
CA PHE A 60 4.43 12.72 2.67
C PHE A 60 5.65 12.45 1.80
N MET A 61 6.57 11.59 2.23
CA MET A 61 7.82 11.30 1.51
C MET A 61 8.07 9.79 1.42
N LEU A 62 8.83 9.40 0.41
CA LEU A 62 9.29 8.03 0.16
C LEU A 62 10.82 7.99 0.19
N ARG A 63 11.39 6.79 0.29
CA ARG A 63 12.84 6.62 0.12
C ARG A 63 13.29 7.01 -1.28
N ARG A 64 14.45 7.64 -1.39
CA ARG A 64 15.07 7.95 -2.68
C ARG A 64 15.26 6.70 -3.55
N SER A 65 15.70 5.59 -2.96
CA SER A 65 15.87 4.32 -3.67
C SER A 65 14.58 3.78 -4.29
N HIS A 66 13.43 3.96 -3.62
CA HIS A 66 12.12 3.62 -4.18
C HIS A 66 11.78 4.51 -5.39
N ASN A 67 11.90 5.83 -5.24
CA ASN A 67 11.62 6.78 -6.32
C ASN A 67 12.53 6.55 -7.53
N GLU A 68 13.80 6.16 -7.33
CA GLU A 68 14.72 5.78 -8.40
C GLU A 68 14.30 4.50 -9.13
N GLN A 69 13.74 3.51 -8.42
CA GLN A 69 13.17 2.32 -9.06
C GLN A 69 11.96 2.69 -9.92
N VAL A 70 11.10 3.59 -9.45
CA VAL A 70 9.98 4.12 -10.24
C VAL A 70 10.50 4.86 -11.48
N ALA A 71 11.51 5.72 -11.33
CA ALA A 71 12.09 6.48 -12.43
C ALA A 71 12.74 5.61 -13.51
N LYS A 72 13.34 4.47 -13.14
CA LYS A 72 13.91 3.49 -14.09
C LYS A 72 12.87 2.98 -15.09
N ILE A 73 11.61 2.87 -14.70
CA ILE A 73 10.52 2.43 -15.58
C ILE A 73 10.37 3.35 -16.79
N LEU A 74 10.55 4.67 -16.59
CA LEU A 74 10.40 5.68 -17.65
C LEU A 74 11.42 5.48 -18.81
N ASN A 75 12.59 4.95 -18.47
CA ASN A 75 13.69 4.77 -19.41
C ASN A 75 13.84 3.32 -19.92
N ASP A 76 13.01 2.38 -19.45
CA ASP A 76 13.07 0.99 -19.90
C ASP A 76 12.33 0.83 -21.23
N PRO A 77 13.01 0.41 -22.33
CA PRO A 77 12.37 0.18 -23.62
C PRO A 77 11.37 -0.98 -23.60
N GLU A 78 11.47 -1.90 -22.62
CA GLU A 78 10.53 -3.01 -22.46
C GLU A 78 9.30 -2.67 -21.62
N ALA A 79 9.28 -1.49 -20.94
CA ALA A 79 8.13 -1.02 -20.22
C ALA A 79 6.99 -0.68 -21.19
N SER A 80 5.77 -1.08 -20.84
CA SER A 80 4.58 -0.65 -21.60
C SER A 80 4.33 0.85 -21.43
N GLU A 81 3.57 1.44 -22.36
CA GLU A 81 3.14 2.84 -22.22
C GLU A 81 2.33 3.05 -20.94
N ASN A 82 1.55 2.04 -20.51
CA ASN A 82 0.82 2.08 -19.27
C ASN A 82 1.76 2.02 -18.05
N ASP A 83 2.81 1.17 -18.07
CA ASP A 83 3.84 1.15 -17.02
C ASP A 83 4.48 2.54 -16.86
N LYS A 84 4.88 3.15 -17.97
CA LYS A 84 5.52 4.49 -17.97
C LYS A 84 4.56 5.58 -17.48
N TYR A 85 3.29 5.53 -17.92
CA TYR A 85 2.29 6.50 -17.49
C TYR A 85 2.02 6.42 -15.98
N VAL A 86 1.89 5.22 -15.43
CA VAL A 86 1.71 5.01 -13.99
C VAL A 86 2.96 5.44 -13.21
N ALA A 87 4.15 5.10 -13.68
CA ALA A 87 5.41 5.50 -13.06
C ALA A 87 5.57 7.03 -13.02
N LEU A 88 5.30 7.73 -14.12
CA LEU A 88 5.32 9.19 -14.17
C LEU A 88 4.31 9.80 -13.19
N THR A 89 3.12 9.21 -13.11
CA THR A 89 2.08 9.65 -12.17
C THR A 89 2.53 9.48 -10.72
N PHE A 90 3.23 8.39 -10.39
CA PHE A 90 3.78 8.19 -9.04
C PHE A 90 4.86 9.20 -8.67
N LEU A 91 5.78 9.50 -9.56
CA LEU A 91 6.80 10.53 -9.29
C LEU A 91 6.19 11.92 -9.10
N ARG A 92 5.22 12.28 -9.95
CA ARG A 92 4.47 13.53 -9.80
C ARG A 92 3.66 13.56 -8.50
N ASN A 93 3.06 12.43 -8.10
CA ASN A 93 2.34 12.31 -6.83
C ASN A 93 3.28 12.47 -5.64
N ALA A 94 4.45 11.86 -5.68
CA ALA A 94 5.47 12.01 -4.64
C ALA A 94 5.92 13.48 -4.52
N ASP A 95 6.15 14.17 -5.64
CA ASP A 95 6.53 15.58 -5.66
C ASP A 95 5.44 16.50 -5.07
N VAL A 96 4.18 16.23 -5.36
CA VAL A 96 3.04 16.94 -4.75
C VAL A 96 3.01 16.71 -3.23
N ALA A 97 3.21 15.47 -2.80
CA ALA A 97 3.09 15.10 -1.39
C ALA A 97 4.22 15.68 -0.52
N THR A 98 5.44 15.86 -1.05
CA THR A 98 6.57 16.45 -0.28
C THR A 98 6.30 17.85 0.27
N LYS A 99 5.26 18.53 -0.22
CA LYS A 99 4.83 19.83 0.31
C LYS A 99 4.15 19.74 1.68
N GLY A 100 3.92 18.53 2.19
CA GLY A 100 3.37 18.29 3.54
C GLY A 100 1.88 18.64 3.71
N VAL A 101 1.13 18.81 2.62
CA VAL A 101 -0.30 19.20 2.66
C VAL A 101 -1.20 18.04 2.31
N LEU A 102 -0.97 17.40 1.18
CA LEU A 102 -1.70 16.24 0.68
C LEU A 102 -0.87 14.97 0.91
N PRO A 103 -1.31 14.01 1.74
CA PRO A 103 -0.57 12.77 1.93
C PRO A 103 -0.49 11.96 0.62
N LEU A 104 0.57 11.18 0.47
CA LEU A 104 0.86 10.33 -0.70
C LEU A 104 -0.33 9.48 -1.17
N CYS A 105 -1.07 8.93 -0.21
CA CYS A 105 -2.20 8.04 -0.44
C CYS A 105 -3.39 8.46 0.44
N GLN A 106 -4.61 8.26 -0.04
CA GLN A 106 -5.82 8.48 0.78
C GLN A 106 -5.92 7.49 1.95
N ASP A 107 -5.41 6.27 1.78
CA ASP A 107 -5.27 5.32 2.87
C ASP A 107 -3.97 5.62 3.60
N THR A 108 -4.06 6.43 4.64
CA THR A 108 -2.89 6.83 5.43
C THR A 108 -2.43 5.74 6.41
N GLY A 109 -3.10 4.59 6.37
CA GLY A 109 -2.63 3.31 6.90
C GLY A 109 -2.79 3.12 8.40
N THR A 110 -2.45 1.92 8.84
CA THR A 110 -2.22 1.59 10.24
C THR A 110 -0.77 1.92 10.58
N ALA A 111 -0.54 2.63 11.68
CA ALA A 111 0.78 2.89 12.21
C ALA A 111 1.34 1.63 12.87
N ILE A 112 2.55 1.23 12.46
CA ILE A 112 3.25 0.05 12.98
C ILE A 112 4.66 0.49 13.38
N ILE A 113 5.08 0.12 14.59
CA ILE A 113 6.41 0.40 15.12
C ILE A 113 7.04 -0.92 15.54
N HIS A 114 8.16 -1.24 14.94
CA HIS A 114 9.05 -2.29 15.41
C HIS A 114 10.25 -1.63 16.06
N GLY A 115 10.47 -1.89 17.36
CA GLY A 115 11.53 -1.31 18.15
C GLY A 115 12.53 -2.36 18.65
N GLU A 116 13.81 -2.04 18.59
CA GLU A 116 14.89 -2.82 19.20
C GLU A 116 15.53 -1.98 20.31
N LYS A 117 15.16 -2.27 21.57
CA LYS A 117 15.58 -1.52 22.76
C LYS A 117 16.82 -2.13 23.38
N GLY A 118 17.94 -1.42 23.34
CA GLY A 118 19.14 -1.82 24.05
C GLY A 118 18.88 -1.97 25.57
N GLN A 119 19.46 -2.99 26.20
CA GLN A 119 19.26 -3.24 27.63
C GLN A 119 19.80 -2.12 28.54
N GLN A 120 20.67 -1.27 28.01
CA GLN A 120 21.18 -0.08 28.67
C GLN A 120 20.40 1.20 28.33
N VAL A 121 19.19 1.06 27.76
CA VAL A 121 18.28 2.19 27.51
C VAL A 121 17.19 2.21 28.57
N TRP A 122 17.11 3.29 29.32
CA TRP A 122 16.12 3.50 30.36
C TRP A 122 15.16 4.63 29.99
N THR A 123 13.86 4.34 30.02
CA THR A 123 12.79 5.30 29.75
C THR A 123 12.03 5.67 31.03
N GLY A 124 11.79 4.71 31.93
CA GLY A 124 11.12 4.95 33.22
C GLY A 124 9.62 5.27 33.12
N PHE A 125 9.01 5.08 31.94
CA PHE A 125 7.59 5.28 31.61
C PHE A 125 7.16 4.23 30.58
N SER A 126 5.88 4.25 30.17
CA SER A 126 5.38 3.38 29.09
C SER A 126 5.85 3.89 27.72
N ASP A 127 6.72 3.13 27.09
CA ASP A 127 7.20 3.43 25.72
C ASP A 127 6.03 3.40 24.72
N GLU A 128 5.12 2.43 24.88
CA GLU A 128 3.93 2.29 24.02
C GLU A 128 3.01 3.53 24.10
N GLU A 129 2.79 4.06 25.32
CA GLU A 129 2.00 5.28 25.51
C GLU A 129 2.66 6.49 24.83
N ALA A 130 3.97 6.66 25.01
CA ALA A 130 4.71 7.78 24.42
C ALA A 130 4.72 7.74 22.88
N LEU A 131 4.96 6.56 22.30
CA LEU A 131 4.92 6.33 20.86
C LEU A 131 3.50 6.51 20.29
N SER A 132 2.49 5.99 20.98
CA SER A 132 1.08 6.17 20.60
C SER A 132 0.67 7.64 20.61
N LEU A 133 1.15 8.45 21.56
CA LEU A 133 0.90 9.90 21.57
C LEU A 133 1.52 10.59 20.35
N GLY A 134 2.69 10.17 19.91
CA GLY A 134 3.31 10.66 18.66
C GLY A 134 2.46 10.35 17.43
N VAL A 135 1.98 9.11 17.30
CA VAL A 135 1.04 8.70 16.25
C VAL A 135 -0.25 9.53 16.31
N TYR A 136 -0.85 9.66 17.49
CA TYR A 136 -2.05 10.46 17.70
C TYR A 136 -1.88 11.88 17.17
N LYS A 137 -0.79 12.56 17.56
CA LYS A 137 -0.48 13.93 17.11
C LYS A 137 -0.39 13.99 15.59
N THR A 138 0.36 13.09 14.96
CA THR A 138 0.49 13.07 13.51
C THR A 138 -0.87 13.00 12.81
N TYR A 139 -1.72 12.06 13.21
CA TYR A 139 -3.01 11.84 12.53
C TYR A 139 -4.05 12.91 12.85
N THR A 140 -3.99 13.56 14.00
CA THR A 140 -4.95 14.61 14.37
C THR A 140 -4.55 15.99 13.87
N GLU A 141 -3.26 16.28 13.79
CA GLU A 141 -2.72 17.60 13.43
C GLU A 141 -2.48 17.77 11.91
N ASN A 142 -2.46 16.67 11.15
CA ASN A 142 -2.28 16.69 9.70
C ASN A 142 -3.55 16.25 8.94
N ASN A 143 -3.55 16.43 7.62
CA ASN A 143 -4.66 16.09 6.74
C ASN A 143 -4.73 14.58 6.44
N LEU A 144 -4.58 13.74 7.45
CA LEU A 144 -4.59 12.29 7.35
C LEU A 144 -5.99 11.71 7.61
N ARG A 145 -6.25 10.53 7.08
CA ARG A 145 -7.50 9.80 7.25
C ARG A 145 -7.43 8.86 8.44
N TYR A 146 -8.48 8.82 9.26
CA TYR A 146 -8.63 7.83 10.32
C TYR A 146 -9.16 6.53 9.73
N SER A 147 -8.38 5.45 9.84
CA SER A 147 -8.70 4.15 9.24
C SER A 147 -8.85 3.03 10.28
N GLN A 148 -8.68 3.33 11.58
CA GLN A 148 -8.80 2.34 12.63
C GLN A 148 -10.23 2.32 13.19
N ASN A 149 -10.79 1.10 13.31
CA ASN A 149 -12.07 0.84 13.92
C ASN A 149 -11.88 0.12 15.25
N ALA A 150 -12.61 0.56 16.27
CA ALA A 150 -12.68 -0.10 17.56
C ALA A 150 -13.86 -1.08 17.59
N PRO A 151 -13.66 -2.35 17.97
CA PRO A 151 -14.75 -3.29 18.16
C PRO A 151 -15.53 -2.95 19.44
N LEU A 152 -16.82 -2.72 19.30
CA LEU A 152 -17.73 -2.56 20.46
C LEU A 152 -18.32 -3.90 20.88
N SER A 153 -18.47 -4.81 19.93
CA SER A 153 -18.86 -6.20 20.12
C SER A 153 -18.22 -7.06 19.04
N MET A 154 -18.59 -8.32 18.92
CA MET A 154 -18.14 -9.17 17.81
C MET A 154 -18.66 -8.66 16.44
N TYR A 155 -19.73 -7.91 16.40
CA TYR A 155 -20.42 -7.48 15.18
C TYR A 155 -20.51 -5.97 15.00
N GLU A 156 -20.20 -5.19 16.03
CA GLU A 156 -20.34 -3.74 16.03
C GLU A 156 -18.97 -3.07 16.14
N GLU A 157 -18.75 -2.06 15.31
CA GLU A 157 -17.51 -1.29 15.27
C GLU A 157 -17.78 0.21 15.23
N VAL A 158 -16.82 1.00 15.72
CA VAL A 158 -16.83 2.46 15.60
C VAL A 158 -15.43 2.95 15.19
N ASN A 159 -15.38 3.94 14.31
CA ASN A 159 -14.10 4.56 13.95
C ASN A 159 -13.52 5.30 15.17
N THR A 160 -12.24 5.08 15.46
CA THR A 160 -11.58 5.65 16.66
C THR A 160 -11.33 7.15 16.58
N LYS A 161 -11.45 7.75 15.39
CA LYS A 161 -11.26 9.19 15.11
C LYS A 161 -9.89 9.77 15.53
N CYS A 162 -8.90 8.89 15.67
CA CYS A 162 -7.52 9.27 16.01
C CYS A 162 -6.47 8.32 15.41
N ASN A 163 -6.92 7.31 14.67
CA ASN A 163 -6.10 6.24 14.06
C ASN A 163 -5.31 5.37 15.07
N LEU A 164 -5.68 5.37 16.34
CA LEU A 164 -5.22 4.42 17.33
C LEU A 164 -6.21 3.24 17.46
N PRO A 165 -5.76 2.07 17.96
CA PRO A 165 -4.40 1.77 18.42
C PRO A 165 -3.41 1.61 17.26
N ALA A 166 -2.14 1.94 17.52
CA ALA A 166 -1.03 1.55 16.68
C ALA A 166 -0.59 0.11 17.05
N GLN A 167 0.07 -0.58 16.13
CA GLN A 167 0.79 -1.81 16.48
C GLN A 167 2.20 -1.42 16.92
N ILE A 168 2.58 -1.77 18.15
CA ILE A 168 3.90 -1.45 18.72
C ILE A 168 4.49 -2.72 19.30
N ASP A 169 5.58 -3.19 18.70
CA ASP A 169 6.33 -4.37 19.12
C ASP A 169 7.76 -3.94 19.46
N ILE A 170 8.20 -4.16 20.70
CA ILE A 170 9.53 -3.79 21.16
C ILE A 170 10.26 -5.04 21.62
N GLU A 171 11.39 -5.33 20.98
CA GLU A 171 12.29 -6.43 21.34
C GLU A 171 13.49 -5.90 22.12
N ALA A 172 13.97 -6.66 23.10
CA ALA A 172 15.18 -6.33 23.83
C ALA A 172 16.43 -6.76 23.04
N THR A 173 17.43 -5.88 22.99
CA THR A 173 18.72 -6.17 22.36
C THR A 173 19.87 -5.73 23.29
N GLU A 174 21.10 -6.03 22.92
CA GLU A 174 22.28 -5.57 23.65
C GLU A 174 22.57 -4.08 23.35
N GLY A 175 23.25 -3.42 24.28
CA GLY A 175 23.83 -2.09 24.07
C GLY A 175 22.98 -0.93 24.58
N MET A 176 23.38 0.27 24.14
CA MET A 176 22.89 1.55 24.60
C MET A 176 22.25 2.37 23.48
N GLU A 177 21.66 1.70 22.49
CA GLU A 177 20.92 2.35 21.42
C GLU A 177 19.48 1.83 21.34
N TYR A 178 18.58 2.63 20.83
CA TYR A 178 17.19 2.28 20.59
C TYR A 178 16.86 2.52 19.13
N HIS A 179 16.66 1.44 18.39
CA HIS A 179 16.38 1.46 16.95
C HIS A 179 14.90 1.21 16.70
N PHE A 180 14.38 1.82 15.64
CA PHE A 180 12.99 1.68 15.25
C PHE A 180 12.85 1.56 13.73
N LEU A 181 11.88 0.78 13.32
CA LEU A 181 11.27 0.85 12.00
C LEU A 181 9.81 1.27 12.17
N CYS A 182 9.47 2.44 11.62
CA CYS A 182 8.10 2.95 11.58
C CYS A 182 7.51 2.71 10.20
N VAL A 183 6.33 2.10 10.14
CA VAL A 183 5.65 1.73 8.89
C VAL A 183 4.21 2.22 8.92
N THR A 184 3.71 2.81 7.83
CA THR A 184 2.28 2.97 7.63
C THR A 184 1.79 2.00 6.55
N LYS A 185 0.91 1.08 6.91
CA LYS A 185 0.42 0.05 6.01
C LYS A 185 -1.06 0.20 5.73
N GLY A 186 -1.40 0.50 4.47
CA GLY A 186 -2.79 0.60 4.02
C GLY A 186 -3.48 -0.76 3.97
N GLY A 187 -4.81 -0.76 4.05
CA GLY A 187 -5.62 -1.99 4.04
C GLY A 187 -5.41 -2.85 2.80
N GLY A 188 -5.18 -2.23 1.64
CA GLY A 188 -4.88 -2.97 0.40
C GLY A 188 -3.65 -3.85 0.51
N SER A 189 -2.54 -3.30 1.03
CA SER A 189 -1.30 -4.06 1.24
C SER A 189 -1.44 -5.07 2.39
N ALA A 190 -2.09 -4.68 3.50
CA ALA A 190 -2.30 -5.56 4.64
C ALA A 190 -3.08 -6.83 4.26
N ASN A 191 -4.10 -6.69 3.39
CA ASN A 191 -4.90 -7.80 2.88
C ASN A 191 -4.14 -8.73 1.93
N LYS A 192 -2.90 -8.42 1.57
CA LYS A 192 -2.04 -9.25 0.71
C LYS A 192 -0.90 -9.89 1.51
N THR A 193 -1.19 -10.26 2.75
CA THR A 193 -0.31 -11.03 3.63
C THR A 193 -0.90 -12.43 3.84
N TYR A 194 -0.12 -13.46 3.52
CA TYR A 194 -0.55 -14.85 3.54
C TYR A 194 0.50 -15.72 4.24
N LEU A 195 0.04 -16.77 4.89
CA LEU A 195 0.86 -17.85 5.44
C LEU A 195 0.35 -19.18 4.90
N TYR A 196 1.24 -19.93 4.24
CA TYR A 196 0.96 -21.26 3.73
C TYR A 196 1.74 -22.27 4.55
N GLN A 197 1.07 -23.34 4.99
CA GLN A 197 1.72 -24.43 5.72
C GLN A 197 2.10 -25.52 4.72
N GLU A 198 3.40 -25.68 4.52
CA GLU A 198 3.98 -26.65 3.62
C GLU A 198 4.85 -27.65 4.41
N THR A 199 5.41 -28.61 3.71
CA THR A 199 6.35 -29.61 4.27
C THR A 199 7.73 -29.47 3.63
N LYS A 200 8.71 -30.28 4.09
CA LYS A 200 10.04 -30.33 3.49
C LYS A 200 10.00 -30.61 1.97
N ALA A 201 8.98 -31.26 1.47
CA ALA A 201 8.85 -31.59 0.04
C ALA A 201 8.86 -30.35 -0.87
N ILE A 202 8.42 -29.17 -0.35
CA ILE A 202 8.45 -27.91 -1.09
C ILE A 202 9.86 -27.37 -1.33
N LEU A 203 10.84 -27.78 -0.51
CA LEU A 203 12.24 -27.33 -0.58
C LEU A 203 12.99 -28.05 -1.71
N ASN A 204 12.51 -27.92 -2.91
CA ASN A 204 12.99 -28.48 -4.14
C ASN A 204 12.86 -27.45 -5.26
N PRO A 205 13.89 -27.20 -6.10
CA PRO A 205 13.83 -26.22 -7.19
C PRO A 205 12.64 -26.41 -8.14
N ASP A 206 12.26 -27.67 -8.40
CA ASP A 206 11.17 -28.00 -9.34
C ASP A 206 9.77 -27.71 -8.78
N THR A 207 9.63 -27.56 -7.47
CA THR A 207 8.35 -27.31 -6.79
C THR A 207 8.27 -25.91 -6.18
N LEU A 208 9.36 -25.41 -5.61
CA LEU A 208 9.36 -24.12 -4.88
C LEU A 208 9.08 -22.94 -5.80
N VAL A 209 9.82 -22.82 -6.91
CA VAL A 209 9.64 -21.67 -7.83
C VAL A 209 8.23 -21.63 -8.42
N PRO A 210 7.68 -22.73 -8.98
CA PRO A 210 6.28 -22.73 -9.42
C PRO A 210 5.28 -22.37 -8.32
N PHE A 211 5.51 -22.82 -7.09
CA PHE A 211 4.66 -22.46 -5.95
C PHE A 211 4.71 -20.97 -5.67
N LEU A 212 5.90 -20.36 -5.55
CA LEU A 212 6.06 -18.92 -5.29
C LEU A 212 5.39 -18.09 -6.40
N VAL A 213 5.59 -18.45 -7.66
CA VAL A 213 4.98 -17.78 -8.82
C VAL A 213 3.46 -17.90 -8.79
N ALA A 214 2.92 -19.10 -8.51
CA ALA A 214 1.47 -19.30 -8.42
C ALA A 214 0.85 -18.45 -7.31
N LYS A 215 1.50 -18.38 -6.13
CA LYS A 215 1.01 -17.54 -5.03
C LYS A 215 1.14 -16.05 -5.32
N MET A 216 2.23 -15.63 -5.95
CA MET A 216 2.43 -14.23 -6.37
C MET A 216 1.33 -13.76 -7.34
N LYS A 217 0.92 -14.58 -8.30
CA LYS A 217 -0.18 -14.27 -9.22
C LYS A 217 -1.50 -13.96 -8.50
N THR A 218 -1.74 -14.56 -7.33
CA THR A 218 -2.97 -14.31 -6.54
C THR A 218 -3.02 -12.95 -5.87
N LEU A 219 -1.91 -12.21 -5.81
CA LEU A 219 -1.89 -10.86 -5.26
C LEU A 219 -2.78 -9.90 -6.07
N GLY A 220 -2.82 -10.07 -7.41
CA GLY A 220 -3.57 -9.17 -8.28
C GLY A 220 -3.06 -7.73 -8.21
N THR A 221 -3.88 -6.75 -8.59
CA THR A 221 -3.50 -5.33 -8.63
C THR A 221 -4.17 -4.47 -7.54
N ALA A 222 -4.99 -5.06 -6.68
CA ALA A 222 -5.77 -4.32 -5.69
C ALA A 222 -4.93 -3.58 -4.63
N ALA A 223 -3.69 -4.03 -4.39
CA ALA A 223 -2.76 -3.38 -3.47
C ALA A 223 -1.82 -2.37 -4.14
N CYS A 224 -2.06 -2.00 -5.39
CA CYS A 224 -1.34 -0.99 -6.17
C CYS A 224 0.13 -1.37 -6.47
N PRO A 225 0.39 -2.27 -7.44
CA PRO A 225 1.74 -2.49 -7.95
C PRO A 225 2.29 -1.24 -8.67
N PRO A 226 3.60 -1.16 -8.93
CA PRO A 226 4.64 -2.17 -8.68
C PRO A 226 4.86 -2.45 -7.20
N TYR A 227 5.07 -3.72 -6.86
CA TYR A 227 5.24 -4.16 -5.48
C TYR A 227 6.71 -4.32 -5.09
N HIS A 228 7.00 -4.16 -3.78
CA HIS A 228 8.10 -4.84 -3.12
C HIS A 228 7.53 -6.11 -2.50
N ILE A 229 7.89 -7.28 -3.04
CA ILE A 229 7.33 -8.57 -2.63
C ILE A 229 8.31 -9.26 -1.69
N ALA A 230 7.81 -9.77 -0.58
CA ALA A 230 8.60 -10.57 0.34
C ALA A 230 8.03 -11.98 0.47
N PHE A 231 8.89 -12.96 0.30
CA PHE A 231 8.65 -14.36 0.67
C PHE A 231 9.57 -14.73 1.84
N VAL A 232 9.02 -15.44 2.81
CA VAL A 232 9.79 -16.00 3.92
C VAL A 232 9.54 -17.50 4.00
N ILE A 233 10.60 -18.28 3.88
CA ILE A 233 10.54 -19.74 3.85
C ILE A 233 11.11 -20.28 5.14
N GLY A 234 10.27 -20.96 5.93
CA GLY A 234 10.57 -21.43 7.27
C GLY A 234 10.12 -20.45 8.35
N GLY A 235 10.60 -20.66 9.55
CA GLY A 235 10.26 -19.92 10.75
C GLY A 235 10.13 -20.85 11.94
N THR A 236 10.56 -20.39 13.10
CA THR A 236 10.41 -21.10 14.38
C THR A 236 8.96 -21.09 14.87
N SER A 237 8.17 -20.13 14.38
CA SER A 237 6.72 -20.02 14.58
C SER A 237 6.06 -19.32 13.40
N ALA A 238 4.73 -19.36 13.35
CA ALA A 238 3.93 -18.61 12.37
C ALA A 238 4.12 -17.09 12.52
N GLU A 239 4.15 -16.60 13.75
CA GLU A 239 4.34 -15.18 14.06
C GLU A 239 5.71 -14.69 13.59
N LYS A 240 6.77 -15.47 13.84
CA LYS A 240 8.13 -15.10 13.41
C LYS A 240 8.26 -15.09 11.90
N ASN A 241 7.59 -16.00 11.18
CA ASN A 241 7.51 -15.97 9.73
C ASN A 241 6.82 -14.69 9.24
N LEU A 242 5.62 -14.38 9.72
CA LEU A 242 4.84 -13.21 9.28
C LEU A 242 5.49 -11.88 9.66
N LEU A 243 6.11 -11.79 10.84
CA LEU A 243 6.91 -10.61 11.21
C LEU A 243 8.07 -10.41 10.22
N THR A 244 8.78 -11.49 9.90
CA THR A 244 9.88 -11.43 8.93
C THR A 244 9.40 -11.02 7.54
N VAL A 245 8.23 -11.48 7.09
CA VAL A 245 7.60 -11.02 5.83
C VAL A 245 7.40 -9.51 5.84
N LYS A 246 6.83 -8.97 6.92
CA LYS A 246 6.59 -7.53 7.07
C LYS A 246 7.89 -6.74 6.96
N LEU A 247 8.91 -7.11 7.73
CA LEU A 247 10.19 -6.44 7.76
C LEU A 247 10.96 -6.58 6.44
N ALA A 248 10.95 -7.76 5.83
CA ALA A 248 11.57 -7.99 4.52
C ALA A 248 10.92 -7.14 3.41
N SER A 249 9.60 -6.96 3.44
CA SER A 249 8.88 -6.13 2.46
C SER A 249 9.22 -4.63 2.53
N THR A 250 9.86 -4.18 3.61
CA THR A 250 10.34 -2.81 3.81
C THR A 250 11.85 -2.66 3.65
N HIS A 251 12.53 -3.69 3.13
CA HIS A 251 13.98 -3.73 2.97
C HIS A 251 14.81 -3.76 4.28
N TYR A 252 14.14 -3.96 5.42
CA TYR A 252 14.80 -3.97 6.73
C TYR A 252 15.88 -5.05 6.84
N TYR A 253 15.70 -6.18 6.14
CA TYR A 253 16.61 -7.32 6.13
C TYR A 253 17.56 -7.36 4.93
N ASP A 254 17.77 -6.25 4.23
CA ASP A 254 18.62 -6.20 3.02
C ASP A 254 20.09 -6.53 3.28
N THR A 255 20.56 -6.35 4.51
CA THR A 255 21.93 -6.63 4.93
C THR A 255 22.14 -8.02 5.53
N LEU A 256 21.13 -8.91 5.51
CA LEU A 256 21.31 -10.29 5.90
C LEU A 256 22.38 -11.01 5.07
N PRO A 257 23.05 -12.04 5.63
CA PRO A 257 23.90 -12.93 4.85
C PRO A 257 23.17 -13.51 3.64
N THR A 258 23.93 -13.87 2.59
CA THR A 258 23.37 -14.48 1.37
C THR A 258 23.48 -16.00 1.34
N THR A 259 24.02 -16.60 2.41
CA THR A 259 24.15 -18.04 2.59
C THR A 259 23.79 -18.43 4.02
N GLY A 260 23.18 -19.62 4.16
CA GLY A 260 22.95 -20.22 5.47
C GLY A 260 24.19 -20.90 6.03
N ASP A 261 24.13 -21.30 7.31
CA ASP A 261 25.09 -22.16 7.97
C ASP A 261 24.39 -23.06 9.01
N GLU A 262 25.16 -23.87 9.70
CA GLU A 262 24.64 -24.80 10.72
C GLU A 262 24.17 -24.16 12.02
N THR A 263 24.44 -22.86 12.23
CA THR A 263 24.00 -22.12 13.43
C THR A 263 22.52 -21.75 13.38
N GLY A 264 21.87 -21.89 12.23
CA GLY A 264 20.46 -21.52 12.04
C GLY A 264 20.25 -20.03 11.75
N ARG A 265 21.28 -19.32 11.28
CA ARG A 265 21.11 -17.93 10.88
C ARG A 265 20.17 -17.78 9.68
N ALA A 266 19.41 -16.71 9.68
CA ALA A 266 18.61 -16.29 8.52
C ALA A 266 19.51 -15.82 7.37
N PHE A 267 19.08 -16.04 6.13
CA PHE A 267 19.78 -15.53 4.95
C PHE A 267 18.81 -15.16 3.83
N ARG A 268 19.30 -14.34 2.89
CA ARG A 268 18.60 -14.02 1.64
C ARG A 268 19.15 -14.85 0.50
N ASP A 269 18.26 -15.42 -0.30
CA ASP A 269 18.66 -16.16 -1.52
C ASP A 269 18.56 -15.24 -2.74
N ILE A 270 19.67 -14.54 -3.04
CA ILE A 270 19.75 -13.52 -4.09
C ILE A 270 19.48 -14.10 -5.50
N GLU A 271 19.91 -15.34 -5.76
CA GLU A 271 19.69 -15.94 -7.08
C GLU A 271 18.22 -16.35 -7.26
N LEU A 272 17.59 -16.83 -6.20
CA LEU A 272 16.17 -17.12 -6.21
C LEU A 272 15.32 -15.83 -6.31
N GLU A 273 15.73 -14.74 -5.64
CA GLU A 273 15.10 -13.42 -5.76
C GLU A 273 15.08 -12.95 -7.22
N LYS A 274 16.22 -13.01 -7.93
CA LYS A 274 16.32 -12.64 -9.35
C LYS A 274 15.40 -13.50 -10.22
N LYS A 275 15.42 -14.81 -10.03
CA LYS A 275 14.59 -15.74 -10.80
C LYS A 275 13.10 -15.47 -10.62
N VAL A 276 12.65 -15.25 -9.39
CA VAL A 276 11.23 -14.97 -9.10
C VAL A 276 10.84 -13.56 -9.58
N LEU A 277 11.77 -12.60 -9.59
CA LEU A 277 11.52 -11.27 -10.18
C LEU A 277 11.32 -11.33 -11.70
N GLU A 278 12.11 -12.14 -12.41
CA GLU A 278 11.90 -12.37 -13.85
C GLU A 278 10.50 -12.96 -14.12
N GLU A 279 10.06 -13.90 -13.30
CA GLU A 279 8.71 -14.45 -13.38
C GLU A 279 7.62 -13.40 -13.07
N ALA A 280 7.86 -12.51 -12.10
CA ALA A 280 6.97 -11.39 -11.82
C ALA A 280 6.81 -10.47 -13.04
N HIS A 281 7.91 -10.14 -13.70
CA HIS A 281 7.91 -9.33 -14.91
C HIS A 281 7.20 -10.01 -16.09
N ASN A 282 7.17 -11.34 -16.11
CA ASN A 282 6.51 -12.14 -17.15
C ASN A 282 5.00 -12.32 -16.94
N ILE A 283 4.46 -12.02 -15.75
CA ILE A 283 3.02 -12.15 -15.47
C ILE A 283 2.16 -11.32 -16.44
N GLY A 284 2.65 -10.14 -16.85
CA GLY A 284 1.96 -9.25 -17.78
C GLY A 284 1.00 -8.25 -17.14
N LEU A 285 0.78 -8.31 -15.82
CA LEU A 285 -0.07 -7.36 -15.07
C LEU A 285 0.51 -5.94 -15.03
N GLY A 286 1.85 -5.82 -15.07
CA GLY A 286 2.55 -4.55 -15.06
C GLY A 286 2.21 -3.67 -13.86
N ALA A 287 2.41 -2.38 -14.01
CA ALA A 287 2.05 -1.35 -13.06
C ALA A 287 0.53 -1.06 -13.13
N GLN A 288 -0.30 -2.02 -12.75
CA GLN A 288 -1.77 -1.99 -12.66
C GLN A 288 -2.56 -2.20 -13.97
N PHE A 289 -2.06 -1.77 -15.12
CA PHE A 289 -2.82 -1.74 -16.38
C PHE A 289 -2.08 -2.43 -17.53
N GLY A 290 -1.34 -3.50 -17.24
CA GLY A 290 -0.60 -4.30 -18.21
C GLY A 290 0.82 -3.80 -18.45
N GLY A 291 1.75 -4.75 -18.59
CA GLY A 291 3.16 -4.48 -18.82
C GLY A 291 4.10 -5.39 -18.03
N LYS A 292 5.32 -4.89 -17.81
CA LYS A 292 6.43 -5.60 -17.16
C LYS A 292 6.43 -5.42 -15.64
N TYR A 293 6.19 -4.20 -15.17
CA TYR A 293 6.52 -3.79 -13.82
C TYR A 293 5.46 -4.15 -12.78
N TYR A 294 5.21 -5.44 -12.60
CA TYR A 294 4.36 -5.95 -11.52
C TYR A 294 5.04 -5.83 -10.15
N ALA A 295 6.36 -5.99 -10.11
CA ALA A 295 7.18 -5.79 -8.92
C ALA A 295 8.42 -4.96 -9.25
N HIS A 296 8.86 -4.15 -8.29
CA HIS A 296 10.16 -3.48 -8.30
C HIS A 296 11.29 -4.45 -7.96
N ASP A 297 11.04 -5.27 -6.93
CA ASP A 297 11.98 -6.24 -6.42
C ASP A 297 11.26 -7.35 -5.62
N ILE A 298 12.02 -8.41 -5.36
CA ILE A 298 11.61 -9.55 -4.55
C ILE A 298 12.63 -9.72 -3.44
N ARG A 299 12.16 -10.04 -2.23
CA ARG A 299 12.99 -10.49 -1.10
C ARG A 299 12.59 -11.90 -0.74
N ILE A 300 13.58 -12.79 -0.67
CA ILE A 300 13.37 -14.18 -0.26
C ILE A 300 14.28 -14.50 0.91
N VAL A 301 13.68 -14.57 2.10
CA VAL A 301 14.38 -14.84 3.35
C VAL A 301 14.15 -16.28 3.77
N ARG A 302 15.23 -16.99 4.08
CA ARG A 302 15.21 -18.35 4.58
C ARG A 302 15.48 -18.35 6.09
N LEU A 303 14.56 -18.95 6.84
CA LEU A 303 14.64 -19.10 8.30
C LEU A 303 14.83 -20.56 8.70
N PRO A 304 15.44 -20.84 9.88
CA PRO A 304 15.35 -22.16 10.49
C PRO A 304 13.89 -22.51 10.77
N ARG A 305 13.58 -23.81 10.80
CA ARG A 305 12.21 -24.30 10.96
C ARG A 305 12.15 -25.55 11.84
N HIS A 306 11.00 -25.83 12.39
CA HIS A 306 10.71 -27.15 12.95
C HIS A 306 10.73 -28.21 11.83
N GLY A 307 11.31 -29.39 12.10
CA GLY A 307 11.48 -30.45 11.08
C GLY A 307 10.18 -30.90 10.41
N ALA A 308 9.06 -30.85 11.13
CA ALA A 308 7.74 -31.28 10.65
C ALA A 308 6.94 -30.21 9.93
N SER A 309 7.39 -28.94 9.88
CA SER A 309 6.66 -27.84 9.24
C SER A 309 7.58 -27.02 8.33
N CYS A 310 7.02 -26.42 7.29
CA CYS A 310 7.72 -25.47 6.43
C CYS A 310 6.76 -24.33 6.08
N PRO A 311 6.51 -23.39 6.99
CA PRO A 311 5.66 -22.24 6.69
C PRO A 311 6.30 -21.40 5.60
N ILE A 312 5.49 -20.92 4.65
CA ILE A 312 5.88 -19.97 3.62
C ILE A 312 4.98 -18.74 3.75
N GLY A 313 5.59 -17.63 4.11
CA GLY A 313 4.92 -16.33 4.18
C GLY A 313 5.06 -15.55 2.88
N LEU A 314 4.04 -14.80 2.52
CA LEU A 314 4.01 -13.88 1.40
C LEU A 314 3.41 -12.57 1.86
N GLY A 315 4.04 -11.46 1.54
CA GLY A 315 3.50 -10.13 1.77
C GLY A 315 4.08 -9.11 0.82
N VAL A 316 3.48 -7.92 0.81
CA VAL A 316 3.89 -6.83 -0.09
C VAL A 316 3.99 -5.49 0.63
N SER A 317 4.87 -4.64 0.13
CA SER A 317 4.74 -3.19 0.20
C SER A 317 4.30 -2.68 -1.17
N CYS A 318 3.40 -1.72 -1.20
CA CYS A 318 2.81 -1.22 -2.45
C CYS A 318 3.59 -0.03 -3.02
N SER A 319 3.10 0.54 -4.11
CA SER A 319 3.66 1.74 -4.74
C SER A 319 3.80 2.96 -3.82
N ALA A 320 3.08 2.98 -2.69
CA ALA A 320 3.30 3.91 -1.59
C ALA A 320 4.08 3.18 -0.47
N ASP A 321 5.37 2.95 -0.70
CA ASP A 321 6.26 2.23 0.22
C ASP A 321 6.68 3.11 1.40
N ARG A 322 5.77 3.22 2.37
CA ARG A 322 5.84 4.17 3.49
C ARG A 322 6.44 3.53 4.73
N ASN A 323 7.74 3.61 4.84
CA ASN A 323 8.46 3.18 6.03
C ASN A 323 9.73 3.99 6.23
N VAL A 324 10.17 4.14 7.48
CA VAL A 324 11.33 4.96 7.86
C VAL A 324 12.01 4.35 9.08
N LYS A 325 13.34 4.36 9.07
CA LYS A 325 14.14 3.98 10.24
C LYS A 325 14.34 5.18 11.16
N CYS A 326 14.36 4.92 12.46
CA CYS A 326 14.75 5.89 13.46
C CYS A 326 15.73 5.26 14.45
N LYS A 327 16.55 6.10 15.11
CA LYS A 327 17.42 5.65 16.18
C LYS A 327 17.60 6.71 17.24
N ILE A 328 17.79 6.26 18.47
CA ILE A 328 18.12 7.11 19.61
C ILE A 328 19.41 6.60 20.18
N ASN A 329 20.37 7.49 20.36
CA ASN A 329 21.66 7.21 20.98
C ASN A 329 22.10 8.39 21.87
N LYS A 330 23.29 8.33 22.42
CA LYS A 330 23.84 9.39 23.28
C LYS A 330 23.94 10.76 22.62
N ASP A 331 23.98 10.81 21.28
CA ASP A 331 24.17 12.03 20.51
C ASP A 331 22.85 12.68 20.06
N GLY A 332 21.70 11.99 20.31
CA GLY A 332 20.39 12.54 20.01
C GLY A 332 19.40 11.52 19.42
N ILE A 333 18.34 12.06 18.88
CA ILE A 333 17.25 11.35 18.20
C ILE A 333 17.36 11.60 16.69
N TRP A 334 17.39 10.53 15.93
CA TRP A 334 17.69 10.54 14.49
C TRP A 334 16.59 9.87 13.70
N ILE A 335 16.28 10.42 12.55
CA ILE A 335 15.29 9.86 11.60
C ILE A 335 15.96 9.69 10.24
N GLU A 336 15.68 8.59 9.55
CA GLU A 336 16.12 8.33 8.19
C GLU A 336 15.70 9.47 7.26
N LYS A 337 16.63 9.91 6.43
CA LYS A 337 16.41 10.99 5.45
C LYS A 337 15.67 10.45 4.24
N LEU A 338 14.40 10.80 4.11
CA LEU A 338 13.58 10.48 2.96
C LEU A 338 13.79 11.48 1.81
N ASP A 339 13.27 11.15 0.62
CA ASP A 339 13.43 11.96 -0.59
C ASP A 339 12.50 13.18 -0.58
N SER A 340 13.06 14.36 -0.38
CA SER A 340 12.32 15.62 -0.39
C SER A 340 12.18 16.26 -1.78
N ASN A 341 12.80 15.70 -2.83
CA ASN A 341 12.77 16.26 -4.18
C ASN A 341 12.65 15.18 -5.28
N PRO A 342 11.61 14.33 -5.23
CA PRO A 342 11.43 13.26 -6.22
C PRO A 342 11.18 13.80 -7.65
N GLY A 343 10.72 15.04 -7.78
CA GLY A 343 10.52 15.71 -9.07
C GLY A 343 11.80 15.82 -9.93
N GLU A 344 12.99 15.82 -9.31
CA GLU A 344 14.26 15.77 -10.04
C GLU A 344 14.43 14.52 -10.90
N LEU A 345 13.84 13.41 -10.50
CA LEU A 345 13.91 12.13 -11.21
C LEU A 345 13.06 12.09 -12.47
N ILE A 346 12.15 13.06 -12.67
CA ILE A 346 11.33 13.15 -13.87
C ILE A 346 12.16 13.74 -15.01
N PRO A 347 12.34 13.02 -16.15
CA PRO A 347 13.00 13.56 -17.33
C PRO A 347 12.40 14.90 -17.76
N GLU A 348 13.26 15.83 -18.21
CA GLU A 348 12.84 17.22 -18.49
C GLU A 348 11.73 17.28 -19.56
N GLU A 349 11.82 16.45 -20.57
CA GLU A 349 10.83 16.32 -21.64
C GLU A 349 9.45 15.88 -21.13
N LEU A 350 9.40 15.09 -20.03
CA LEU A 350 8.17 14.61 -19.40
C LEU A 350 7.59 15.55 -18.34
N ARG A 351 8.37 16.53 -17.88
CA ARG A 351 7.87 17.52 -16.90
C ARG A 351 6.75 18.38 -17.44
N LYS A 352 6.79 18.70 -18.75
CA LYS A 352 5.82 19.54 -19.43
C LYS A 352 4.90 18.74 -20.36
N ALA A 353 5.13 17.43 -20.52
CA ALA A 353 4.32 16.60 -21.40
C ALA A 353 2.89 16.52 -20.86
N GLY A 354 1.93 16.80 -21.73
CA GLY A 354 0.51 16.52 -21.49
C GLY A 354 0.25 15.00 -21.46
N GLU A 355 -1.00 14.62 -21.27
CA GLU A 355 -1.39 13.21 -21.11
C GLU A 355 -1.29 12.36 -22.40
N GLY A 356 -0.83 12.92 -23.52
CA GLY A 356 -0.78 12.23 -24.83
C GLY A 356 -2.17 12.00 -25.42
N ASP A 357 -2.27 11.12 -26.42
CA ASP A 357 -3.55 10.75 -27.03
C ASP A 357 -4.40 9.95 -26.04
N VAL A 358 -5.49 10.56 -25.55
CA VAL A 358 -6.42 9.98 -24.60
C VAL A 358 -7.86 10.26 -25.03
N VAL A 359 -8.75 9.28 -24.83
CA VAL A 359 -10.16 9.42 -25.14
C VAL A 359 -10.85 10.26 -24.06
N LYS A 360 -11.37 11.42 -24.44
CA LYS A 360 -12.12 12.30 -23.53
C LYS A 360 -13.58 11.86 -23.43
N ILE A 361 -14.06 11.68 -22.21
CA ILE A 361 -15.45 11.32 -21.91
C ILE A 361 -16.08 12.45 -21.09
N ASP A 362 -17.17 13.00 -21.63
CA ASP A 362 -18.01 13.96 -20.93
C ASP A 362 -19.07 13.23 -20.10
N LEU A 363 -18.94 13.31 -18.76
CA LEU A 363 -19.81 12.63 -17.80
C LEU A 363 -21.05 13.46 -17.42
N ASP A 364 -21.17 14.70 -17.86
CA ASP A 364 -22.35 15.56 -17.63
C ASP A 364 -23.48 15.27 -18.65
N ARG A 365 -23.20 14.39 -19.62
CA ARG A 365 -24.22 13.86 -20.56
C ARG A 365 -25.09 12.80 -19.87
N PRO A 366 -26.32 12.55 -20.39
CA PRO A 366 -27.14 11.45 -19.88
C PRO A 366 -26.37 10.13 -19.87
N MET A 367 -26.54 9.31 -18.82
CA MET A 367 -25.80 8.04 -18.67
C MET A 367 -25.93 7.14 -19.91
N SER A 368 -27.11 7.11 -20.57
CA SER A 368 -27.31 6.35 -21.80
C SER A 368 -26.40 6.79 -22.96
N GLU A 369 -25.98 8.07 -23.00
CA GLU A 369 -25.04 8.59 -23.99
C GLU A 369 -23.59 8.29 -23.61
N VAL A 370 -23.28 8.37 -22.31
CA VAL A 370 -21.96 7.97 -21.78
C VAL A 370 -21.68 6.51 -22.10
N LEU A 371 -22.65 5.62 -21.87
CA LEU A 371 -22.53 4.19 -22.20
C LEU A 371 -22.35 3.95 -23.70
N LYS A 372 -23.11 4.66 -24.57
CA LYS A 372 -22.94 4.62 -26.03
C LYS A 372 -21.57 5.11 -26.48
N GLU A 373 -20.94 6.01 -25.75
CA GLU A 373 -19.57 6.45 -26.06
C GLU A 373 -18.57 5.38 -25.64
N LEU A 374 -18.65 4.88 -24.41
CA LEU A 374 -17.71 3.90 -23.86
C LEU A 374 -17.69 2.59 -24.66
N THR A 375 -18.83 2.11 -25.17
CA THR A 375 -18.92 0.84 -25.93
C THR A 375 -18.11 0.85 -27.24
N LYS A 376 -17.68 2.02 -27.73
CA LYS A 376 -16.83 2.15 -28.93
C LYS A 376 -15.39 1.72 -28.70
N TYR A 377 -14.93 1.67 -27.45
CA TYR A 377 -13.53 1.47 -27.09
C TYR A 377 -13.32 0.12 -26.42
N PRO A 378 -12.23 -0.59 -26.75
CA PRO A 378 -11.90 -1.86 -26.11
C PRO A 378 -11.37 -1.69 -24.68
N VAL A 379 -11.29 -2.79 -23.94
CA VAL A 379 -10.56 -2.85 -22.66
C VAL A 379 -9.11 -2.40 -22.86
N SER A 380 -8.49 -1.87 -21.81
CA SER A 380 -7.18 -1.20 -21.77
C SER A 380 -7.15 0.21 -22.38
N THR A 381 -8.24 0.71 -22.97
CA THR A 381 -8.28 2.08 -23.45
C THR A 381 -8.14 3.07 -22.31
N ARG A 382 -7.22 4.02 -22.45
CA ARG A 382 -7.02 5.12 -21.51
C ARG A 382 -8.02 6.24 -21.77
N LEU A 383 -8.66 6.70 -20.70
CA LEU A 383 -9.69 7.71 -20.71
C LEU A 383 -9.29 8.93 -19.90
N SER A 384 -9.79 10.09 -20.33
CA SER A 384 -9.80 11.34 -19.56
C SER A 384 -11.26 11.70 -19.25
N LEU A 385 -11.66 11.56 -17.99
CA LEU A 385 -13.03 11.77 -17.57
C LEU A 385 -13.25 13.23 -17.12
N ASN A 386 -14.33 13.85 -17.60
CA ASN A 386 -14.69 15.24 -17.30
C ASN A 386 -16.16 15.29 -16.87
N GLY A 387 -16.46 15.90 -15.74
CA GLY A 387 -17.83 16.06 -15.24
C GLY A 387 -18.04 15.57 -13.81
N THR A 388 -19.23 15.08 -13.51
CA THR A 388 -19.67 14.69 -12.17
C THR A 388 -19.49 13.20 -11.94
N ILE A 389 -18.94 12.85 -10.75
CA ILE A 389 -18.78 11.48 -10.27
C ILE A 389 -19.33 11.39 -8.84
N ILE A 390 -20.02 10.32 -8.51
CA ILE A 390 -20.45 9.99 -7.14
C ILE A 390 -19.38 9.11 -6.50
N VAL A 391 -18.98 9.47 -5.28
CA VAL A 391 -18.04 8.69 -4.47
C VAL A 391 -18.84 7.94 -3.42
N ALA A 392 -18.78 6.61 -3.46
CA ALA A 392 -19.47 5.75 -2.50
C ALA A 392 -18.72 4.42 -2.37
N ARG A 393 -18.62 3.90 -1.16
CA ARG A 393 -17.92 2.65 -0.90
C ARG A 393 -18.71 1.77 0.08
N ASP A 394 -18.07 0.93 0.85
CA ASP A 394 -18.62 -0.22 1.58
C ASP A 394 -19.93 0.06 2.34
N ILE A 395 -19.91 0.99 3.31
CA ILE A 395 -21.10 1.25 4.15
C ILE A 395 -22.20 1.92 3.34
N ALA A 396 -21.86 2.85 2.46
CA ALA A 396 -22.81 3.50 1.57
C ALA A 396 -23.53 2.46 0.67
N HIS A 397 -22.77 1.49 0.10
CA HIS A 397 -23.38 0.41 -0.71
C HIS A 397 -24.33 -0.47 0.12
N ALA A 398 -23.97 -0.80 1.37
CA ALA A 398 -24.85 -1.55 2.26
C ALA A 398 -26.15 -0.79 2.53
N LYS A 399 -26.08 0.53 2.81
CA LYS A 399 -27.27 1.37 3.01
C LYS A 399 -28.14 1.52 1.76
N LEU A 400 -27.52 1.62 0.58
CA LEU A 400 -28.25 1.66 -0.70
C LEU A 400 -28.95 0.33 -0.99
N LYS A 401 -28.32 -0.79 -0.63
CA LYS A 401 -28.97 -2.11 -0.71
C LYS A 401 -30.16 -2.20 0.24
N GLU A 402 -30.03 -1.74 1.47
CA GLU A 402 -31.14 -1.71 2.44
C GLU A 402 -32.35 -0.93 1.91
N ARG A 403 -32.13 0.22 1.22
CA ARG A 403 -33.20 0.96 0.53
C ARG A 403 -33.93 0.12 -0.53
N LEU A 404 -33.15 -0.62 -1.34
CA LEU A 404 -33.75 -1.52 -2.33
C LEU A 404 -34.57 -2.62 -1.66
N ASP A 405 -34.05 -3.23 -0.60
CA ASP A 405 -34.75 -4.28 0.16
C ASP A 405 -36.04 -3.76 0.79
N ASN A 406 -36.08 -2.48 1.17
CA ASN A 406 -37.26 -1.78 1.70
C ASN A 406 -38.23 -1.27 0.60
N GLY A 407 -37.90 -1.45 -0.68
CA GLY A 407 -38.75 -1.00 -1.79
C GLY A 407 -38.67 0.50 -2.11
N GLU A 408 -37.66 1.23 -1.57
CA GLU A 408 -37.49 2.68 -1.78
C GLU A 408 -36.80 3.02 -3.11
N GLY A 409 -36.18 2.03 -3.75
CA GLY A 409 -35.42 2.20 -4.98
C GLY A 409 -34.02 2.81 -4.76
N LEU A 410 -33.26 2.95 -5.86
CA LEU A 410 -31.96 3.63 -5.86
C LEU A 410 -32.13 5.14 -6.05
N PRO A 411 -31.33 5.97 -5.35
CA PRO A 411 -31.30 7.41 -5.58
C PRO A 411 -30.89 7.78 -7.02
N GLU A 412 -31.40 8.90 -7.51
CA GLU A 412 -31.09 9.37 -8.87
C GLU A 412 -29.61 9.63 -9.12
N TYR A 413 -28.85 10.06 -8.08
CA TYR A 413 -27.43 10.31 -8.22
C TYR A 413 -26.63 9.03 -8.57
N ILE A 414 -27.06 7.84 -8.08
CA ILE A 414 -26.43 6.55 -8.40
C ILE A 414 -26.78 6.08 -9.82
N LYS A 415 -27.94 6.50 -10.37
CA LYS A 415 -28.37 6.17 -11.72
C LYS A 415 -27.76 7.08 -12.78
N ASN A 416 -27.61 8.36 -12.43
CA ASN A 416 -27.25 9.39 -13.42
C ASN A 416 -25.75 9.64 -13.53
N HIS A 417 -24.91 9.14 -12.60
CA HIS A 417 -23.48 9.39 -12.59
C HIS A 417 -22.66 8.11 -12.40
N PRO A 418 -21.41 8.08 -12.86
CA PRO A 418 -20.47 7.04 -12.49
C PRO A 418 -20.25 6.99 -10.98
N VAL A 419 -19.94 5.79 -10.46
CA VAL A 419 -19.69 5.59 -9.03
C VAL A 419 -18.22 5.24 -8.81
N TYR A 420 -17.52 6.08 -8.06
CA TYR A 420 -16.12 5.91 -7.70
C TYR A 420 -16.01 5.33 -6.28
N TYR A 421 -15.43 4.15 -6.18
CA TYR A 421 -15.19 3.50 -4.91
C TYR A 421 -13.96 4.13 -4.27
N ALA A 422 -14.18 5.09 -3.41
CA ALA A 422 -13.14 5.87 -2.76
C ALA A 422 -13.63 6.44 -1.42
N GLY A 423 -12.70 6.97 -0.64
CA GLY A 423 -13.00 7.70 0.60
C GLY A 423 -11.87 8.71 0.86
N PRO A 424 -12.18 10.02 0.91
CA PRO A 424 -11.16 11.07 1.00
C PRO A 424 -10.42 11.05 2.34
N ALA A 425 -9.18 11.52 2.31
CA ALA A 425 -8.50 12.03 3.50
C ALA A 425 -9.09 13.39 3.88
N LYS A 426 -8.70 13.97 5.01
CA LYS A 426 -9.18 15.30 5.42
C LYS A 426 -8.85 16.33 4.35
N THR A 427 -9.79 17.21 4.08
CA THR A 427 -9.61 18.32 3.14
C THR A 427 -8.77 19.42 3.78
N PRO A 428 -7.62 19.79 3.20
CA PRO A 428 -6.83 20.93 3.67
C PRO A 428 -7.58 22.26 3.48
N GLU A 429 -7.28 23.23 4.33
CA GLU A 429 -7.82 24.59 4.18
C GLU A 429 -7.47 25.18 2.81
N GLY A 430 -8.46 25.76 2.13
CA GLY A 430 -8.30 26.37 0.81
C GLY A 430 -8.20 25.39 -0.37
N MET A 431 -8.26 24.09 -0.13
CA MET A 431 -8.27 23.09 -1.19
C MET A 431 -9.67 22.53 -1.44
N PRO A 432 -9.97 22.08 -2.67
CA PRO A 432 -11.27 21.50 -2.97
C PRO A 432 -11.47 20.12 -2.32
N CYS A 433 -10.40 19.35 -2.13
CA CYS A 433 -10.47 17.97 -1.63
C CYS A 433 -9.16 17.57 -0.94
N GLY A 434 -9.23 16.67 0.02
CA GLY A 434 -8.07 15.93 0.53
C GLY A 434 -7.63 14.83 -0.42
N SER A 435 -6.48 14.20 -0.17
CA SER A 435 -6.02 13.08 -1.00
C SER A 435 -7.12 12.05 -1.19
N LEU A 436 -7.46 11.77 -2.45
CA LEU A 436 -8.58 10.89 -2.84
C LEU A 436 -8.14 9.97 -3.98
N GLY A 437 -8.04 8.69 -3.69
CA GLY A 437 -7.71 7.66 -4.65
C GLY A 437 -8.65 6.44 -4.50
N PRO A 438 -8.56 5.48 -5.44
CA PRO A 438 -9.48 4.35 -5.49
C PRO A 438 -9.25 3.37 -4.33
N THR A 439 -10.35 2.78 -3.83
CA THR A 439 -10.31 1.61 -2.96
C THR A 439 -10.44 0.32 -3.77
N THR A 440 -10.20 -0.83 -3.12
CA THR A 440 -10.31 -2.17 -3.71
C THR A 440 -11.73 -2.44 -4.19
N ALA A 441 -11.89 -2.72 -5.48
CA ALA A 441 -13.18 -2.89 -6.14
C ALA A 441 -13.95 -4.13 -5.67
N GLY A 442 -13.26 -5.25 -5.46
CA GLY A 442 -13.87 -6.56 -5.17
C GLY A 442 -14.78 -6.60 -3.94
N ARG A 443 -14.63 -5.65 -3.02
CA ARG A 443 -15.51 -5.55 -1.85
C ARG A 443 -16.95 -5.18 -2.21
N MET A 444 -17.15 -4.49 -3.31
CA MET A 444 -18.48 -4.09 -3.80
C MET A 444 -19.06 -5.04 -4.84
N ASP A 445 -18.37 -6.11 -5.20
CA ASP A 445 -18.84 -7.09 -6.19
C ASP A 445 -20.24 -7.63 -5.91
N PRO A 446 -20.63 -7.94 -4.65
CA PRO A 446 -21.96 -8.46 -4.36
C PRO A 446 -23.13 -7.53 -4.70
N TYR A 447 -22.86 -6.23 -4.86
CA TYR A 447 -23.92 -5.23 -5.14
C TYR A 447 -24.13 -4.96 -6.64
N VAL A 448 -23.17 -5.34 -7.50
CA VAL A 448 -23.12 -4.87 -8.90
C VAL A 448 -24.32 -5.32 -9.72
N ASP A 449 -24.61 -6.63 -9.78
CA ASP A 449 -25.74 -7.16 -10.55
C ASP A 449 -27.08 -6.55 -10.08
N LEU A 450 -27.26 -6.45 -8.77
CA LEU A 450 -28.47 -5.85 -8.18
C LEU A 450 -28.61 -4.37 -8.56
N PHE A 451 -27.56 -3.56 -8.40
CA PHE A 451 -27.64 -2.12 -8.68
C PHE A 451 -27.80 -1.85 -10.17
N GLN A 452 -27.08 -2.56 -11.03
CA GLN A 452 -27.22 -2.44 -12.48
C GLN A 452 -28.59 -2.87 -12.98
N SER A 453 -29.21 -3.89 -12.39
CA SER A 453 -30.58 -4.30 -12.72
C SER A 453 -31.64 -3.22 -12.43
N HIS A 454 -31.30 -2.25 -11.54
CA HIS A 454 -32.13 -1.07 -11.23
C HIS A 454 -31.62 0.21 -11.93
N GLY A 455 -30.73 0.08 -12.89
CA GLY A 455 -30.18 1.20 -13.67
C GLY A 455 -29.14 2.05 -12.91
N GLY A 456 -28.65 1.59 -11.75
CA GLY A 456 -27.63 2.29 -10.96
C GLY A 456 -26.24 1.70 -11.13
N SER A 457 -25.20 2.48 -10.80
CA SER A 457 -23.79 2.05 -10.87
C SER A 457 -23.39 1.47 -12.24
N MET A 458 -23.95 2.01 -13.32
CA MET A 458 -23.69 1.52 -14.66
C MET A 458 -22.23 1.71 -15.09
N VAL A 459 -21.55 2.71 -14.56
CA VAL A 459 -20.11 2.93 -14.72
C VAL A 459 -19.48 2.99 -13.34
N MET A 460 -18.58 2.08 -13.05
CA MET A 460 -17.88 1.95 -11.77
C MET A 460 -16.40 2.31 -11.95
N LEU A 461 -15.85 3.06 -11.01
CA LEU A 461 -14.41 3.38 -10.94
C LEU A 461 -13.82 2.82 -9.64
N ALA A 462 -12.72 2.11 -9.71
CA ALA A 462 -12.00 1.62 -8.54
C ALA A 462 -10.61 1.09 -8.92
N LYS A 463 -9.99 0.29 -8.04
CA LYS A 463 -8.74 -0.41 -8.35
C LYS A 463 -8.85 -1.91 -8.13
N GLY A 464 -8.03 -2.65 -8.86
CA GLY A 464 -7.91 -4.11 -8.73
C GLY A 464 -8.85 -4.89 -9.63
N ASN A 465 -8.60 -6.18 -9.68
CA ASN A 465 -9.43 -7.13 -10.43
C ASN A 465 -10.78 -7.36 -9.75
N ARG A 466 -11.77 -7.74 -10.54
CA ARG A 466 -13.13 -8.06 -10.08
C ARG A 466 -13.39 -9.57 -10.22
N SER A 467 -14.47 -10.05 -9.59
CA SER A 467 -14.97 -11.41 -9.77
C SER A 467 -15.72 -11.57 -11.11
N GLN A 468 -15.89 -12.82 -11.57
CA GLN A 468 -16.61 -13.13 -12.81
C GLN A 468 -18.05 -12.57 -12.80
N GLN A 469 -18.72 -12.57 -11.63
CA GLN A 469 -20.08 -12.03 -11.51
C GLN A 469 -20.20 -10.56 -11.96
N VAL A 470 -19.13 -9.76 -11.81
CA VAL A 470 -19.14 -8.35 -12.26
C VAL A 470 -19.02 -8.28 -13.77
N THR A 471 -18.16 -9.10 -14.39
CA THR A 471 -18.05 -9.21 -15.84
C THR A 471 -19.38 -9.66 -16.47
N ASP A 472 -20.05 -10.63 -15.84
CA ASP A 472 -21.35 -11.13 -16.28
C ASP A 472 -22.45 -10.06 -16.12
N ALA A 473 -22.44 -9.31 -15.01
CA ALA A 473 -23.38 -8.22 -14.77
C ALA A 473 -23.19 -7.08 -15.79
N CYS A 474 -21.95 -6.65 -16.05
CA CYS A 474 -21.66 -5.64 -17.07
C CYS A 474 -22.16 -6.06 -18.44
N LYS A 475 -21.94 -7.33 -18.84
CA LYS A 475 -22.45 -7.88 -20.09
C LYS A 475 -23.98 -7.92 -20.13
N LYS A 476 -24.62 -8.31 -19.04
CA LYS A 476 -26.08 -8.47 -18.95
C LYS A 476 -26.81 -7.13 -18.98
N HIS A 477 -26.27 -6.13 -18.32
CA HIS A 477 -26.93 -4.83 -18.10
C HIS A 477 -26.35 -3.69 -18.94
N GLY A 478 -25.25 -3.92 -19.67
CA GLY A 478 -24.57 -2.88 -20.47
C GLY A 478 -23.70 -1.94 -19.63
N GLY A 479 -23.16 -2.42 -18.50
CA GLY A 479 -22.32 -1.62 -17.60
C GLY A 479 -20.83 -1.70 -17.91
N PHE A 480 -20.05 -0.86 -17.20
CA PHE A 480 -18.58 -0.78 -17.34
C PHE A 480 -17.89 -0.74 -15.98
N TYR A 481 -16.73 -1.34 -15.92
CA TYR A 481 -15.78 -1.13 -14.83
C TYR A 481 -14.53 -0.44 -15.35
N LEU A 482 -14.22 0.72 -14.79
CA LEU A 482 -13.04 1.52 -15.11
C LEU A 482 -12.03 1.43 -13.97
N GLY A 483 -10.77 1.27 -14.31
CA GLY A 483 -9.66 1.32 -13.35
C GLY A 483 -9.17 2.74 -13.15
N SER A 484 -9.00 3.14 -11.89
CA SER A 484 -8.29 4.36 -11.50
C SER A 484 -6.93 4.00 -10.90
N ILE A 485 -5.92 4.88 -11.06
CA ILE A 485 -4.57 4.61 -10.57
C ILE A 485 -4.55 4.59 -9.04
N GLY A 486 -4.27 3.42 -8.47
CA GLY A 486 -4.07 3.29 -7.02
C GLY A 486 -2.68 3.76 -6.60
N GLY A 487 -2.59 4.51 -5.51
CA GLY A 487 -1.32 5.04 -4.99
C GLY A 487 -1.00 6.48 -5.42
N ALA A 488 -1.86 7.15 -6.19
CA ALA A 488 -1.64 8.50 -6.72
C ALA A 488 -2.68 9.52 -6.19
N ALA A 489 -3.03 9.43 -4.92
CA ALA A 489 -4.16 10.19 -4.36
C ALA A 489 -3.92 11.69 -4.21
N ALA A 490 -2.69 12.11 -3.95
CA ALA A 490 -2.34 13.52 -3.79
C ALA A 490 -2.48 14.28 -5.11
N ILE A 491 -1.92 13.73 -6.19
CA ILE A 491 -1.98 14.39 -7.49
C ILE A 491 -3.40 14.40 -8.08
N LEU A 492 -4.19 13.33 -7.86
CA LEU A 492 -5.60 13.31 -8.28
C LEU A 492 -6.40 14.40 -7.57
N ALA A 493 -6.20 14.58 -6.27
CA ALA A 493 -6.86 15.64 -5.51
C ALA A 493 -6.43 17.03 -5.97
N GLN A 494 -5.13 17.24 -6.20
CA GLN A 494 -4.60 18.55 -6.59
C GLN A 494 -5.00 18.96 -8.01
N ASN A 495 -4.91 18.02 -8.97
CA ASN A 495 -5.01 18.37 -10.39
C ASN A 495 -6.38 18.09 -10.99
N ASN A 496 -7.05 17.01 -10.57
CA ASN A 496 -8.21 16.49 -11.28
C ASN A 496 -9.54 16.74 -10.55
N ILE A 497 -9.56 16.86 -9.22
CA ILE A 497 -10.78 17.10 -8.45
C ILE A 497 -10.95 18.58 -8.21
N LYS A 498 -12.06 19.16 -8.72
CA LYS A 498 -12.32 20.60 -8.67
C LYS A 498 -13.27 20.98 -7.53
N SER A 499 -14.13 20.08 -7.10
CA SER A 499 -15.01 20.27 -5.96
C SER A 499 -15.42 18.94 -5.35
N ILE A 500 -15.80 18.98 -4.07
CA ILE A 500 -16.40 17.87 -3.35
C ILE A 500 -17.52 18.39 -2.46
N GLU A 501 -18.66 17.71 -2.45
CA GLU A 501 -19.76 17.97 -1.52
C GLU A 501 -20.34 16.66 -0.98
N CYS A 502 -20.76 16.66 0.27
CA CYS A 502 -21.44 15.51 0.87
C CYS A 502 -22.90 15.49 0.41
N VAL A 503 -23.33 14.37 -0.19
CA VAL A 503 -24.71 14.20 -0.70
C VAL A 503 -25.58 13.51 0.33
N GLU A 504 -25.02 12.48 1.01
CA GLU A 504 -25.79 11.65 1.93
C GLU A 504 -24.88 10.99 2.98
N PHE A 505 -25.43 10.68 4.15
CA PHE A 505 -24.78 9.99 5.26
C PHE A 505 -23.53 10.73 5.80
N PRO A 506 -23.60 12.04 6.12
CA PRO A 506 -22.43 12.81 6.57
C PRO A 506 -21.80 12.26 7.86
N GLU A 507 -22.59 11.57 8.68
CA GLU A 507 -22.13 10.92 9.91
C GLU A 507 -21.10 9.81 9.66
N LEU A 508 -21.08 9.24 8.46
CA LEU A 508 -20.15 8.18 8.07
C LEU A 508 -18.75 8.69 7.69
N GLY A 509 -18.54 10.01 7.62
CA GLY A 509 -17.25 10.60 7.28
C GLY A 509 -16.72 10.11 5.93
N MET A 510 -15.57 9.40 5.89
CA MET A 510 -15.00 8.89 4.64
C MET A 510 -15.88 7.83 3.93
N GLU A 511 -16.86 7.26 4.61
CA GLU A 511 -17.82 6.29 4.08
C GLU A 511 -19.15 6.95 3.64
N ALA A 512 -19.26 8.28 3.78
CA ALA A 512 -20.40 9.05 3.28
C ALA A 512 -20.50 8.97 1.76
N VAL A 513 -21.62 9.36 1.21
CA VAL A 513 -21.79 9.58 -0.22
C VAL A 513 -21.35 11.00 -0.56
N TRP A 514 -20.36 11.11 -1.44
CA TRP A 514 -19.86 12.40 -1.90
C TRP A 514 -20.15 12.59 -3.39
N LYS A 515 -20.30 13.81 -3.81
CA LYS A 515 -20.31 14.22 -5.22
C LYS A 515 -19.05 15.02 -5.49
N ILE A 516 -18.28 14.63 -6.48
CA ILE A 516 -17.08 15.31 -6.94
C ILE A 516 -17.26 15.80 -8.38
N ARG A 517 -16.66 16.93 -8.69
CA ARG A 517 -16.47 17.38 -10.06
C ARG A 517 -15.02 17.16 -10.46
N VAL A 518 -14.82 16.55 -11.62
CA VAL A 518 -13.48 16.21 -12.12
C VAL A 518 -13.20 16.83 -13.49
N GLU A 519 -11.93 17.13 -13.72
CA GLU A 519 -11.37 17.50 -15.01
C GLU A 519 -10.15 16.65 -15.33
N ASP A 520 -10.10 16.14 -16.56
CA ASP A 520 -9.03 15.27 -17.06
C ASP A 520 -8.65 14.13 -16.10
N PHE A 521 -9.67 13.54 -15.46
CA PHE A 521 -9.46 12.46 -14.48
C PHE A 521 -9.08 11.16 -15.20
N PRO A 522 -7.89 10.58 -14.90
CA PRO A 522 -7.41 9.41 -15.63
C PRO A 522 -8.14 8.13 -15.22
N ALA A 523 -8.56 7.35 -16.23
CA ALA A 523 -9.16 6.04 -16.03
C ALA A 523 -8.82 5.09 -17.19
N PHE A 524 -9.08 3.79 -16.99
CA PHE A 524 -8.85 2.74 -17.99
C PHE A 524 -10.08 1.82 -18.05
N ILE A 525 -10.53 1.44 -19.24
CA ILE A 525 -11.59 0.43 -19.36
C ILE A 525 -11.02 -0.93 -18.96
N LEU A 526 -11.55 -1.54 -17.90
CA LEU A 526 -11.12 -2.84 -17.41
C LEU A 526 -12.15 -3.94 -17.66
N VAL A 527 -13.45 -3.64 -17.56
CA VAL A 527 -14.53 -4.54 -17.97
C VAL A 527 -15.52 -3.74 -18.79
N ASP A 528 -15.92 -4.29 -19.94
CA ASP A 528 -16.85 -3.66 -20.85
C ASP A 528 -18.24 -4.33 -20.88
N ASP A 529 -19.17 -3.70 -21.59
CA ASP A 529 -20.55 -4.13 -21.79
C ASP A 529 -20.69 -5.39 -22.68
N LYS A 530 -19.59 -5.87 -23.26
CA LYS A 530 -19.53 -7.10 -24.09
C LYS A 530 -19.06 -8.31 -23.27
N GLY A 531 -18.63 -8.08 -22.03
CA GLY A 531 -18.07 -9.11 -21.15
C GLY A 531 -16.58 -9.36 -21.39
N ASN A 532 -15.87 -8.40 -21.97
CA ASN A 532 -14.43 -8.44 -22.01
C ASN A 532 -13.89 -7.97 -20.66
N ASP A 533 -12.94 -8.72 -20.11
CA ASP A 533 -12.26 -8.44 -18.86
C ASP A 533 -10.76 -8.36 -19.10
N PHE A 534 -10.18 -7.20 -18.84
CA PHE A 534 -8.75 -6.95 -19.00
C PHE A 534 -7.89 -8.00 -18.27
N PHE A 535 -8.24 -8.33 -17.02
CA PHE A 535 -7.44 -9.26 -16.21
C PHE A 535 -7.51 -10.71 -16.72
N GLN A 536 -8.59 -11.10 -17.38
CA GLN A 536 -8.73 -12.42 -18.01
C GLN A 536 -8.02 -12.48 -19.37
N GLN A 537 -7.84 -11.35 -20.04
CA GLN A 537 -7.20 -11.26 -21.36
C GLN A 537 -5.68 -11.08 -21.27
N ILE A 538 -5.13 -10.83 -20.08
CA ILE A 538 -3.69 -10.69 -19.88
C ILE A 538 -2.97 -11.97 -20.30
N LYS A 539 -1.97 -11.80 -21.16
CA LYS A 539 -1.09 -12.87 -21.60
C LYS A 539 0.29 -12.69 -20.95
N PRO A 540 0.96 -13.78 -20.53
CA PRO A 540 2.35 -13.71 -20.17
C PRO A 540 3.20 -13.09 -21.27
N ARG A 541 4.19 -12.28 -20.89
CA ARG A 541 5.04 -11.55 -21.84
C ARG A 541 5.98 -12.46 -22.64
N CYS A 542 6.34 -13.63 -22.10
CA CYS A 542 7.14 -14.62 -22.83
C CYS A 542 6.26 -15.75 -23.40
N ALA A 543 6.54 -16.15 -24.64
CA ALA A 543 5.75 -17.18 -25.35
C ALA A 543 5.87 -18.61 -24.75
N GLY A 544 6.76 -18.81 -23.74
CA GLY A 544 7.00 -20.10 -23.08
C GLY A 544 6.58 -20.17 -21.61
N CYS A 545 6.15 -19.08 -21.01
CA CYS A 545 5.73 -19.03 -19.61
C CYS A 545 4.24 -19.41 -19.50
N LYS A 546 3.97 -20.68 -19.13
CA LYS A 546 2.62 -21.18 -18.84
C LYS A 546 2.24 -21.00 -17.38
#